data_74d6aac9de3a40346f225bc0c0b5a8a6
#
_entry.id   74d6aac9de3a40346f225bc0c0b5a8a6
#
_cell.length_a   1.000
_cell.length_b   1.000
_cell.length_c   1.000
_cell.angle_alpha   90.00
_cell.angle_beta   90.00
_cell.angle_gamma   90.00
#
_symmetry.space_group_name_H-M   'P 1'
#
loop_
_entity.id
_entity.type
_entity.pdbx_description
1 polymer ?
#
loop_
_entity_poly.entity_id
_entity_poly.type
_entity_poly.pdbx_seq_one_letter_code
_entity_poly.pdbx_strand_id
1 'polypeptide(L)'
;MTGAQPDTLLLLEHPHTLTCGRRSTNDGVIVSDKILQERKVTVFETNRGGKVTYHGPGQIVGYPIINLSPDRQDVLRYVRDLEEVLIRTLRDFHVESFRISGLTGAHTESGKVAAIGVHIARWVTTHGFALNVNTDLSYFDLIVACEGEPVTSMKEVLAKEIHLSLVEDRIIERFAEVFEMELDGHKKAQKAQKESRGVACTF
;
A
#
# COMPACT_ATOMS: atom_id res chain seq x y z
N MET A 1 -6.30 -33.49 4.15
CA MET A 1 -5.47 -32.57 3.33
C MET A 1 -5.83 -31.17 3.75
N THR A 2 -5.04 -30.50 4.54
CA THR A 2 -5.19 -29.07 4.81
C THR A 2 -4.76 -28.37 3.53
N GLY A 3 -5.72 -27.90 2.75
CA GLY A 3 -5.47 -27.14 1.53
C GLY A 3 -4.75 -25.84 1.89
N ALA A 4 -3.42 -25.82 1.77
CA ALA A 4 -2.67 -24.59 1.85
C ALA A 4 -3.18 -23.67 0.73
N GLN A 5 -3.65 -22.48 1.09
CA GLN A 5 -3.98 -21.46 0.09
C GLN A 5 -2.67 -20.97 -0.52
N PRO A 6 -2.62 -20.73 -1.85
CA PRO A 6 -1.42 -20.20 -2.48
C PRO A 6 -1.12 -18.79 -1.97
N ASP A 7 0.14 -18.42 -1.95
CA ASP A 7 0.55 -17.06 -1.71
C ASP A 7 -0.13 -16.13 -2.70
N THR A 8 -0.62 -15.00 -2.25
CA THR A 8 -1.51 -14.13 -3.05
C THR A 8 -1.15 -12.68 -2.85
N LEU A 9 -1.01 -11.92 -3.93
CA LEU A 9 -0.98 -10.46 -3.91
C LEU A 9 -2.32 -9.92 -4.40
N LEU A 10 -3.02 -9.16 -3.54
CA LEU A 10 -4.22 -8.42 -3.92
C LEU A 10 -3.83 -6.97 -4.18
N LEU A 11 -4.20 -6.43 -5.34
CA LEU A 11 -4.08 -5.00 -5.66
C LEU A 11 -5.48 -4.43 -5.87
N LEU A 12 -5.76 -3.30 -5.22
CA LEU A 12 -7.08 -2.67 -5.27
C LEU A 12 -7.02 -1.18 -4.92
N GLU A 13 -8.11 -0.47 -5.16
CA GLU A 13 -8.39 0.86 -4.62
C GLU A 13 -9.45 0.76 -3.53
N HIS A 14 -9.37 1.64 -2.54
CA HIS A 14 -10.41 1.82 -1.52
C HIS A 14 -11.26 3.05 -1.81
N PRO A 15 -12.52 3.12 -1.33
CA PRO A 15 -13.19 4.39 -1.12
C PRO A 15 -12.42 5.22 -0.08
N HIS A 16 -12.76 6.51 0.07
CA HIS A 16 -12.10 7.39 1.04
C HIS A 16 -12.17 6.81 2.45
N THR A 17 -11.02 6.37 2.95
CA THR A 17 -10.89 5.60 4.19
C THR A 17 -9.68 6.05 4.99
N LEU A 18 -9.87 6.31 6.27
CA LEU A 18 -8.77 6.43 7.23
C LEU A 18 -8.62 5.13 8.00
N THR A 19 -7.40 4.64 8.12
CA THR A 19 -7.12 3.45 8.94
C THR A 19 -6.18 3.81 10.09
N CYS A 20 -6.62 3.53 11.32
CA CYS A 20 -5.84 3.68 12.53
C CYS A 20 -5.07 2.38 12.78
N GLY A 21 -3.75 2.41 12.71
CA GLY A 21 -2.89 1.27 13.00
C GLY A 21 -2.62 1.13 14.50
N ARG A 22 -1.89 0.09 14.90
CA ARG A 22 -1.60 -0.26 16.31
C ARG A 22 -0.87 0.82 17.11
N ARG A 23 -0.20 1.77 16.45
CA ARG A 23 0.49 2.90 17.08
C ARG A 23 -0.27 4.21 16.93
N SER A 24 -1.52 4.17 16.47
CA SER A 24 -2.37 5.36 16.42
C SER A 24 -2.74 5.80 17.84
N THR A 25 -2.71 7.11 18.03
CA THR A 25 -3.27 7.78 19.22
C THR A 25 -4.62 8.39 18.86
N ASN A 26 -5.42 8.76 19.84
CA ASN A 26 -6.75 9.34 19.63
C ASN A 26 -6.72 10.66 18.83
N ASP A 27 -5.55 11.31 18.78
CA ASP A 27 -5.30 12.60 18.11
C ASP A 27 -4.79 12.42 16.68
N GLY A 28 -4.74 11.19 16.17
CA GLY A 28 -4.25 10.91 14.80
C GLY A 28 -5.15 11.46 13.69
N VAL A 29 -6.47 11.56 13.94
CA VAL A 29 -7.44 12.23 13.07
C VAL A 29 -7.71 13.61 13.66
N ILE A 30 -7.40 14.67 12.92
CA ILE A 30 -7.38 16.06 13.43
C ILE A 30 -8.59 16.88 13.02
N VAL A 31 -9.57 16.28 12.42
CA VAL A 31 -10.81 16.93 11.96
C VAL A 31 -12.04 16.37 12.67
N SER A 32 -13.13 17.12 12.69
CA SER A 32 -14.39 16.68 13.29
C SER A 32 -15.12 15.64 12.42
N ASP A 33 -16.01 14.86 13.06
CA ASP A 33 -16.87 13.89 12.37
C ASP A 33 -17.71 14.53 11.26
N LYS A 34 -18.10 15.79 11.44
CA LYS A 34 -18.82 16.55 10.41
C LYS A 34 -18.00 16.68 9.13
N ILE A 35 -16.71 17.00 9.22
CA ILE A 35 -15.80 17.11 8.07
C ILE A 35 -15.60 15.74 7.43
N LEU A 36 -15.45 14.68 8.22
CA LEU A 36 -15.34 13.31 7.71
C LEU A 36 -16.58 12.91 6.90
N GLN A 37 -17.78 13.23 7.41
CA GLN A 37 -19.06 12.98 6.71
C GLN A 37 -19.16 13.78 5.41
N GLU A 38 -18.87 15.08 5.43
CA GLU A 38 -18.87 15.96 4.24
C GLU A 38 -17.90 15.46 3.16
N ARG A 39 -16.72 15.00 3.58
CA ARG A 39 -15.70 14.40 2.71
C ARG A 39 -15.96 12.94 2.35
N LYS A 40 -17.02 12.31 2.88
CA LYS A 40 -17.39 10.88 2.70
C LYS A 40 -16.27 9.92 3.12
N VAL A 41 -15.58 10.24 4.19
CA VAL A 41 -14.46 9.45 4.73
C VAL A 41 -14.98 8.55 5.85
N THR A 42 -14.66 7.26 5.77
CA THR A 42 -14.91 6.29 6.84
C THR A 42 -13.62 6.02 7.62
N VAL A 43 -13.72 5.88 8.94
CA VAL A 43 -12.56 5.58 9.81
C VAL A 43 -12.67 4.15 10.32
N PHE A 44 -11.56 3.41 10.23
CA PHE A 44 -11.45 2.03 10.74
C PHE A 44 -10.23 1.86 11.64
N GLU A 45 -10.41 1.14 12.74
CA GLU A 45 -9.30 0.60 13.51
C GLU A 45 -8.78 -0.69 12.87
N THR A 46 -7.46 -0.84 12.84
CA THR A 46 -6.80 -2.00 12.21
C THR A 46 -5.64 -2.50 13.06
N ASN A 47 -5.24 -3.75 12.85
CA ASN A 47 -4.09 -4.36 13.53
C ASN A 47 -2.76 -4.22 12.76
N ARG A 48 -2.70 -3.44 11.66
CA ARG A 48 -1.46 -3.17 10.95
C ARG A 48 -0.47 -2.37 11.80
N GLY A 49 0.80 -2.46 11.45
CA GLY A 49 1.83 -1.57 11.97
C GLY A 49 1.60 -0.11 11.55
N GLY A 50 2.23 0.82 12.27
CA GLY A 50 2.16 2.25 11.97
C GLY A 50 1.03 2.98 12.71
N LYS A 51 0.91 4.28 12.41
CA LYS A 51 -0.08 5.22 12.94
C LYS A 51 -1.29 5.29 12.00
N VAL A 52 -1.99 6.43 11.96
CA VAL A 52 -3.09 6.68 11.02
C VAL A 52 -2.55 6.87 9.60
N THR A 53 -3.32 6.43 8.61
CA THR A 53 -3.07 6.74 7.18
C THR A 53 -4.38 6.84 6.42
N TYR A 54 -4.30 7.40 5.21
CA TYR A 54 -5.41 7.54 4.28
C TYR A 54 -5.30 6.53 3.14
N HIS A 55 -6.46 6.03 2.70
CA HIS A 55 -6.66 5.28 1.48
C HIS A 55 -7.80 5.89 0.68
N GLY A 56 -7.68 5.91 -0.65
CA GLY A 56 -8.72 6.45 -1.50
C GLY A 56 -8.47 6.25 -3.00
N PRO A 57 -9.37 6.75 -3.85
CA PRO A 57 -9.25 6.67 -5.31
C PRO A 57 -7.92 7.23 -5.80
N GLY A 58 -7.34 6.58 -6.80
CA GLY A 58 -6.03 6.93 -7.35
C GLY A 58 -4.85 6.41 -6.55
N GLN A 59 -5.09 5.72 -5.42
CA GLN A 59 -4.07 5.05 -4.62
C GLN A 59 -4.16 3.53 -4.83
N ILE A 60 -3.07 2.88 -5.22
CA ILE A 60 -3.00 1.42 -5.28
C ILE A 60 -2.63 0.89 -3.89
N VAL A 61 -3.52 0.07 -3.34
CA VAL A 61 -3.26 -0.65 -2.10
C VAL A 61 -2.94 -2.10 -2.43
N GLY A 62 -1.80 -2.58 -1.93
CA GLY A 62 -1.33 -3.95 -2.11
C GLY A 62 -1.36 -4.73 -0.79
N TYR A 63 -2.02 -5.88 -0.83
CA TYR A 63 -2.08 -6.82 0.29
C TYR A 63 -1.39 -8.14 -0.10
N PRO A 64 -0.08 -8.29 0.19
CA PRO A 64 0.57 -9.58 0.07
C PRO A 64 0.15 -10.48 1.22
N ILE A 65 -0.55 -11.55 0.90
CA ILE A 65 -0.96 -12.61 1.84
C ILE A 65 -0.07 -13.80 1.53
N ILE A 66 1.07 -13.87 2.20
CA ILE A 66 2.11 -14.88 1.93
C ILE A 66 2.57 -15.57 3.21
N ASN A 67 2.98 -16.81 3.08
CA ASN A 67 3.58 -17.57 4.16
C ASN A 67 5.11 -17.40 4.13
N LEU A 68 5.65 -16.77 5.15
CA LEU A 68 7.10 -16.54 5.29
C LEU A 68 7.85 -17.76 5.85
N SER A 69 7.16 -18.81 6.27
CA SER A 69 7.76 -20.02 6.84
C SER A 69 7.99 -21.09 5.76
N PRO A 70 9.10 -21.85 5.80
CA PRO A 70 10.18 -21.76 6.79
C PRO A 70 11.31 -20.79 6.40
N ASP A 71 11.45 -20.41 5.12
CA ASP A 71 12.71 -19.90 4.58
C ASP A 71 12.85 -18.36 4.63
N ARG A 72 11.77 -17.64 4.94
CA ARG A 72 11.69 -16.17 4.91
C ARG A 72 11.26 -15.56 6.25
N GLN A 73 11.55 -16.23 7.36
CA GLN A 73 11.15 -15.83 8.71
C GLN A 73 11.95 -14.60 9.23
N ASP A 74 11.95 -13.53 8.47
CA ASP A 74 12.59 -12.25 8.80
C ASP A 74 11.64 -11.07 8.46
N VAL A 75 11.09 -10.46 9.50
CA VAL A 75 10.15 -9.33 9.37
C VAL A 75 10.82 -8.11 8.74
N LEU A 76 12.06 -7.81 9.11
CA LEU A 76 12.78 -6.66 8.59
C LEU A 76 13.10 -6.84 7.10
N ARG A 77 13.58 -8.02 6.73
CA ARG A 77 13.81 -8.39 5.33
C ARG A 77 12.52 -8.28 4.52
N TYR A 78 11.40 -8.83 5.01
CA TYR A 78 10.11 -8.72 4.33
C TYR A 78 9.68 -7.28 4.04
N VAL A 79 9.83 -6.38 5.02
CA VAL A 79 9.54 -4.95 4.83
C VAL A 79 10.49 -4.32 3.81
N ARG A 80 11.78 -4.68 3.84
CA ARG A 80 12.77 -4.21 2.86
C ARG A 80 12.51 -4.71 1.45
N ASP A 81 12.02 -5.94 1.31
CA ASP A 81 11.60 -6.50 0.02
C ASP A 81 10.38 -5.76 -0.54
N LEU A 82 9.40 -5.40 0.30
CA LEU A 82 8.28 -4.55 -0.13
C LEU A 82 8.73 -3.15 -0.57
N GLU A 83 9.66 -2.53 0.15
CA GLU A 83 10.25 -1.26 -0.28
C GLU A 83 10.96 -1.40 -1.63
N GLU A 84 11.68 -2.51 -1.85
CA GLU A 84 12.38 -2.79 -3.11
C GLU A 84 11.39 -2.93 -4.27
N VAL A 85 10.28 -3.65 -4.08
CA VAL A 85 9.20 -3.74 -5.08
C VAL A 85 8.72 -2.35 -5.49
N LEU A 86 8.41 -1.51 -4.50
CA LEU A 86 7.91 -0.15 -4.75
C LEU A 86 8.95 0.73 -5.45
N ILE A 87 10.21 0.70 -5.02
CA ILE A 87 11.29 1.47 -5.61
C ILE A 87 11.56 1.04 -7.06
N ARG A 88 11.57 -0.27 -7.34
CA ARG A 88 11.72 -0.76 -8.72
C ARG A 88 10.53 -0.37 -9.58
N THR A 89 9.31 -0.51 -9.06
CA THR A 89 8.09 -0.07 -9.74
C THR A 89 8.17 1.42 -10.10
N LEU A 90 8.50 2.28 -9.15
CA LEU A 90 8.62 3.73 -9.36
C LEU A 90 9.68 4.07 -10.41
N ARG A 91 10.81 3.36 -10.41
CA ARG A 91 11.89 3.51 -11.40
C ARG A 91 11.41 3.21 -12.83
N ASP A 92 10.53 2.22 -13.02
CA ASP A 92 9.98 1.89 -14.34
C ASP A 92 9.15 3.04 -14.93
N PHE A 93 8.68 3.95 -14.08
CA PHE A 93 7.98 5.18 -14.46
C PHE A 93 8.85 6.43 -14.39
N HIS A 94 10.17 6.29 -14.26
CA HIS A 94 11.13 7.39 -14.12
C HIS A 94 10.88 8.27 -12.89
N VAL A 95 10.34 7.70 -11.82
CA VAL A 95 10.22 8.33 -10.50
C VAL A 95 11.38 7.87 -9.64
N GLU A 96 12.35 8.75 -9.42
CA GLU A 96 13.46 8.47 -8.52
C GLU A 96 12.96 8.40 -7.08
N SER A 97 13.28 7.30 -6.41
CA SER A 97 12.84 7.05 -5.04
C SER A 97 13.88 6.26 -4.25
N PHE A 98 13.83 6.43 -2.94
CA PHE A 98 14.83 5.90 -2.03
C PHE A 98 14.24 5.55 -0.66
N ARG A 99 15.02 4.84 0.14
CA ARG A 99 14.74 4.56 1.55
C ARG A 99 15.34 5.64 2.43
N ILE A 100 14.62 6.03 3.47
CA ILE A 100 15.15 6.87 4.54
C ILE A 100 15.38 5.98 5.77
N SER A 101 16.55 6.10 6.39
CA SER A 101 16.87 5.32 7.59
C SER A 101 15.91 5.66 8.73
N GLY A 102 15.32 4.64 9.34
CA GLY A 102 14.31 4.81 10.42
C GLY A 102 12.88 5.03 9.94
N LEU A 103 12.66 5.33 8.67
CA LEU A 103 11.33 5.55 8.07
C LEU A 103 10.99 4.42 7.11
N THR A 104 9.81 3.84 7.26
CA THR A 104 9.34 2.75 6.40
C THR A 104 8.52 3.28 5.23
N GLY A 105 8.83 2.80 4.01
CA GLY A 105 8.14 3.19 2.77
C GLY A 105 9.09 3.60 1.66
N ALA A 106 8.57 4.16 0.58
CA ALA A 106 9.34 4.73 -0.51
C ALA A 106 9.19 6.25 -0.52
N HIS A 107 10.31 6.96 -0.67
CA HIS A 107 10.39 8.42 -0.59
C HIS A 107 10.99 8.97 -1.87
N THR A 108 10.56 10.16 -2.24
CA THR A 108 11.15 11.00 -3.29
C THR A 108 11.66 12.29 -2.65
N GLU A 109 12.31 13.15 -3.40
CA GLU A 109 12.69 14.49 -2.91
C GLU A 109 11.47 15.33 -2.50
N SER A 110 10.30 15.07 -3.10
CA SER A 110 9.04 15.77 -2.79
C SER A 110 8.27 15.18 -1.60
N GLY A 111 8.73 14.06 -1.02
CA GLY A 111 8.09 13.41 0.13
C GLY A 111 7.81 11.93 -0.06
N LYS A 112 7.06 11.36 0.88
CA LYS A 112 6.69 9.95 0.89
C LYS A 112 5.65 9.65 -0.19
N VAL A 113 6.01 8.80 -1.16
CA VAL A 113 5.14 8.38 -2.27
C VAL A 113 4.43 7.05 -1.97
N ALA A 114 5.01 6.22 -1.11
CA ALA A 114 4.40 4.96 -0.70
C ALA A 114 4.61 4.68 0.79
N ALA A 115 3.56 4.22 1.45
CA ALA A 115 3.55 3.81 2.85
C ALA A 115 3.45 2.29 2.97
N ILE A 116 4.07 1.73 4.01
CA ILE A 116 4.00 0.29 4.33
C ILE A 116 3.53 0.12 5.77
N GLY A 117 2.53 -0.72 5.96
CA GLY A 117 2.04 -1.10 7.28
C GLY A 117 1.55 -2.54 7.26
N VAL A 118 2.33 -3.46 7.80
CA VAL A 118 2.07 -4.90 7.79
C VAL A 118 1.68 -5.43 9.17
N HIS A 119 1.05 -6.59 9.16
CA HIS A 119 0.88 -7.43 10.34
C HIS A 119 1.25 -8.88 9.97
N ILE A 120 1.96 -9.54 10.87
CA ILE A 120 2.42 -10.92 10.67
C ILE A 120 1.97 -11.75 11.87
N ALA A 121 1.24 -12.84 11.61
CA ALA A 121 0.80 -13.78 12.61
C ALA A 121 1.14 -15.21 12.16
N ARG A 122 1.87 -15.95 12.99
CA ARG A 122 2.35 -17.31 12.65
C ARG A 122 3.05 -17.37 11.28
N TRP A 123 3.83 -16.34 10.97
CA TRP A 123 4.56 -16.15 9.72
C TRP A 123 3.70 -15.98 8.47
N VAL A 124 2.40 -15.77 8.61
CA VAL A 124 1.52 -15.34 7.52
C VAL A 124 1.34 -13.83 7.58
N THR A 125 1.54 -13.17 6.46
CA THR A 125 1.44 -11.71 6.33
C THR A 125 0.01 -11.28 6.06
N THR A 126 -0.35 -10.08 6.52
CA THR A 126 -1.60 -9.37 6.22
C THR A 126 -1.34 -7.88 6.14
N HIS A 127 -2.27 -7.11 5.56
CA HIS A 127 -2.05 -5.74 5.14
C HIS A 127 -0.91 -5.65 4.12
N GLY A 128 -0.18 -4.55 4.04
CA GLY A 128 0.88 -4.40 3.06
C GLY A 128 1.28 -2.96 2.81
N PHE A 129 1.04 -2.44 1.61
CA PHE A 129 1.49 -1.12 1.20
C PHE A 129 0.38 -0.30 0.52
N ALA A 130 0.60 1.01 0.45
CA ALA A 130 -0.22 1.95 -0.30
C ALA A 130 0.70 2.85 -1.12
N LEU A 131 0.53 2.83 -2.45
CA LEU A 131 1.28 3.64 -3.41
C LEU A 131 0.38 4.77 -3.94
N ASN A 132 0.76 6.01 -3.68
CA ASN A 132 0.09 7.18 -4.20
C ASN A 132 0.41 7.35 -5.69
N VAL A 133 -0.52 6.99 -6.58
CA VAL A 133 -0.36 7.15 -8.03
C VAL A 133 -0.98 8.47 -8.49
N ASN A 134 -2.32 8.56 -8.48
CA ASN A 134 -3.09 9.77 -8.80
C ASN A 134 -3.91 10.27 -7.60
N THR A 135 -3.48 9.92 -6.41
CA THR A 135 -4.17 10.16 -5.14
C THR A 135 -4.41 11.64 -4.91
N ASP A 136 -5.60 12.03 -4.48
CA ASP A 136 -5.87 13.36 -3.95
C ASP A 136 -5.21 13.52 -2.58
N LEU A 137 -4.09 14.22 -2.55
CA LEU A 137 -3.27 14.39 -1.35
C LEU A 137 -3.93 15.28 -0.28
N SER A 138 -4.96 16.06 -0.62
CA SER A 138 -5.67 16.90 0.35
C SER A 138 -6.38 16.11 1.46
N TYR A 139 -6.56 14.81 1.27
CA TYR A 139 -7.10 13.93 2.31
C TYR A 139 -6.08 13.60 3.40
N PHE A 140 -4.79 13.77 3.16
CA PHE A 140 -3.77 13.64 4.20
C PHE A 140 -3.79 14.81 5.19
N ASP A 141 -4.40 15.96 4.82
CA ASP A 141 -4.62 17.08 5.73
C ASP A 141 -5.65 16.78 6.85
N LEU A 142 -6.37 15.67 6.75
CA LEU A 142 -7.34 15.23 7.76
C LEU A 142 -6.68 14.50 8.93
N ILE A 143 -5.39 14.18 8.82
CA ILE A 143 -4.67 13.35 9.77
C ILE A 143 -3.31 13.98 10.15
N VAL A 144 -2.81 13.62 11.32
CA VAL A 144 -1.39 13.81 11.61
C VAL A 144 -0.62 12.77 10.81
N ALA A 145 -0.10 13.16 9.65
CA ALA A 145 0.74 12.28 8.85
C ALA A 145 1.92 11.78 9.69
N CYS A 146 2.32 10.52 9.46
CA CYS A 146 3.41 9.91 10.21
C CYS A 146 4.66 10.80 10.18
N GLU A 147 5.08 11.25 11.38
CA GLU A 147 6.37 11.90 11.62
C GLU A 147 6.57 13.27 10.97
N GLY A 148 5.49 13.93 10.50
CA GLY A 148 5.58 15.27 9.91
C GLY A 148 6.21 15.28 8.50
N GLU A 149 6.36 14.13 7.88
CA GLU A 149 6.90 14.03 6.53
C GLU A 149 5.88 14.48 5.49
N PRO A 150 6.31 15.26 4.48
CA PRO A 150 5.46 15.57 3.35
C PRO A 150 5.07 14.30 2.60
N VAL A 151 3.85 14.29 2.05
CA VAL A 151 3.34 13.20 1.22
C VAL A 151 3.28 13.68 -0.22
N THR A 152 3.62 12.80 -1.15
CA THR A 152 3.55 13.07 -2.59
C THR A 152 2.87 11.91 -3.34
N SER A 153 2.69 12.06 -4.65
CA SER A 153 2.18 11.04 -5.55
C SER A 153 2.99 10.98 -6.84
N MET A 154 2.87 9.87 -7.58
CA MET A 154 3.50 9.78 -8.91
C MET A 154 2.99 10.89 -9.83
N LYS A 155 1.69 11.25 -9.76
CA LYS A 155 1.09 12.34 -10.53
C LYS A 155 1.77 13.68 -10.22
N GLU A 156 2.00 14.00 -8.95
CA GLU A 156 2.68 15.24 -8.55
C GLU A 156 4.13 15.28 -9.06
N VAL A 157 4.88 14.20 -8.89
CA VAL A 157 6.29 14.12 -9.31
C VAL A 157 6.43 14.22 -10.84
N LEU A 158 5.52 13.59 -11.59
CA LEU A 158 5.58 13.53 -13.06
C LEU A 158 4.76 14.63 -13.74
N ALA A 159 4.01 15.43 -12.99
CA ALA A 159 3.08 16.45 -13.48
C ALA A 159 2.08 15.91 -14.53
N LYS A 160 1.68 14.64 -14.41
CA LYS A 160 0.71 13.97 -15.30
C LYS A 160 0.02 12.79 -14.62
N GLU A 161 -1.20 12.48 -15.05
CA GLU A 161 -1.89 11.26 -14.61
C GLU A 161 -1.29 9.99 -15.24
N ILE A 162 -1.30 8.90 -14.47
CA ILE A 162 -0.80 7.61 -14.88
C ILE A 162 -1.95 6.59 -14.84
N HIS A 163 -2.03 5.74 -15.85
CA HIS A 163 -2.98 4.64 -15.84
C HIS A 163 -2.64 3.64 -14.72
N LEU A 164 -3.55 3.48 -13.76
CA LEU A 164 -3.35 2.59 -12.61
C LEU A 164 -3.01 1.16 -13.03
N SER A 165 -3.69 0.63 -14.06
CA SER A 165 -3.43 -0.72 -14.54
C SER A 165 -1.99 -0.96 -15.02
N LEU A 166 -1.32 0.05 -15.56
CA LEU A 166 0.09 -0.07 -15.94
C LEU A 166 1.00 -0.16 -14.70
N VAL A 167 0.63 0.56 -13.64
CA VAL A 167 1.37 0.51 -12.37
C VAL A 167 1.13 -0.83 -11.67
N GLU A 168 -0.10 -1.32 -11.67
CA GLU A 168 -0.47 -2.64 -11.14
C GLU A 168 0.34 -3.75 -11.82
N ASP A 169 0.41 -3.76 -13.16
CA ASP A 169 1.18 -4.74 -13.93
C ASP A 169 2.67 -4.70 -13.52
N ARG A 170 3.26 -3.51 -13.37
CA ARG A 170 4.66 -3.37 -12.91
C ARG A 170 4.85 -3.83 -11.46
N ILE A 171 3.92 -3.51 -10.57
CA ILE A 171 3.98 -4.01 -9.18
C ILE A 171 4.02 -5.54 -9.17
N ILE A 172 3.17 -6.20 -9.96
CA ILE A 172 3.12 -7.66 -10.03
C ILE A 172 4.44 -8.24 -10.53
N GLU A 173 5.00 -7.69 -11.62
CA GLU A 173 6.29 -8.12 -12.16
C GLU A 173 7.42 -7.95 -11.13
N ARG A 174 7.53 -6.76 -10.51
CA ARG A 174 8.58 -6.48 -9.53
C ARG A 174 8.40 -7.27 -8.25
N PHE A 175 7.16 -7.55 -7.85
CA PHE A 175 6.87 -8.41 -6.71
C PHE A 175 7.37 -9.85 -6.96
N ALA A 176 7.04 -10.43 -8.12
CA ALA A 176 7.50 -11.74 -8.50
C ALA A 176 9.04 -11.84 -8.54
N GLU A 177 9.71 -10.82 -9.10
CA GLU A 177 11.18 -10.78 -9.14
C GLU A 177 11.81 -10.69 -7.73
N VAL A 178 11.35 -9.76 -6.89
CA VAL A 178 11.94 -9.50 -5.56
C VAL A 178 11.68 -10.65 -4.61
N PHE A 179 10.50 -11.24 -4.70
CA PHE A 179 10.13 -12.39 -3.86
C PHE A 179 10.52 -13.74 -4.48
N GLU A 180 11.16 -13.76 -5.67
CA GLU A 180 11.57 -14.97 -6.36
C GLU A 180 10.41 -15.98 -6.50
N MET A 181 9.23 -15.46 -6.89
CA MET A 181 8.00 -16.23 -7.03
C MET A 181 7.61 -16.35 -8.51
N GLU A 182 7.10 -17.51 -8.91
CA GLU A 182 6.52 -17.70 -10.23
C GLU A 182 5.06 -17.22 -10.24
N LEU A 183 4.67 -16.51 -11.30
CA LEU A 183 3.29 -16.03 -11.47
C LEU A 183 2.39 -17.17 -11.97
N ASP A 184 1.48 -17.62 -11.14
CA ASP A 184 0.51 -18.67 -11.50
C ASP A 184 -0.77 -18.12 -12.19
N GLY A 185 -0.60 -17.06 -12.96
CA GLY A 185 -1.61 -16.41 -13.78
C GLY A 185 -2.30 -15.20 -13.15
N HIS A 186 -2.49 -14.15 -13.96
CA HIS A 186 -3.22 -12.95 -13.59
C HIS A 186 -4.72 -13.21 -13.63
N LYS A 187 -5.36 -13.45 -12.51
CA LYS A 187 -6.82 -13.37 -12.42
C LYS A 187 -7.21 -11.92 -12.13
N LYS A 188 -7.62 -11.17 -13.15
CA LYS A 188 -8.36 -9.92 -12.91
C LYS A 188 -9.61 -10.32 -12.15
N ALA A 189 -9.75 -9.86 -10.90
CA ALA A 189 -10.95 -10.11 -10.11
C ALA A 189 -12.16 -9.65 -10.90
N GLN A 190 -13.04 -10.61 -11.27
CA GLN A 190 -14.28 -10.28 -11.93
C GLN A 190 -15.06 -9.38 -10.99
N LYS A 191 -15.51 -8.24 -11.52
CA LYS A 191 -16.35 -7.24 -10.86
C LYS A 191 -17.37 -7.89 -9.92
N ALA A 192 -17.03 -8.01 -8.66
CA ALA A 192 -18.03 -8.07 -7.61
C ALA A 192 -18.45 -6.62 -7.34
N GLN A 193 -19.56 -6.22 -7.95
CA GLN A 193 -20.27 -4.95 -7.73
C GLN A 193 -19.48 -3.65 -7.92
N LYS A 194 -19.92 -2.92 -8.85
CA LYS A 194 -19.84 -1.51 -9.30
C LYS A 194 -18.95 -0.46 -8.60
N GLU A 195 -18.19 -0.74 -7.54
CA GLU A 195 -17.52 0.31 -6.73
C GLU A 195 -16.05 0.03 -6.32
N SER A 196 -15.47 -1.12 -6.63
CA SER A 196 -14.04 -1.35 -6.38
C SER A 196 -13.40 -2.16 -7.50
N ARG A 197 -12.32 -1.62 -8.09
CA ARG A 197 -11.46 -2.36 -9.01
C ARG A 197 -10.38 -3.06 -8.19
N GLY A 198 -10.20 -4.36 -8.37
CA GLY A 198 -9.13 -5.11 -7.71
C GLY A 198 -8.53 -6.16 -8.63
N VAL A 199 -7.24 -6.41 -8.47
CA VAL A 199 -6.47 -7.46 -9.16
C VAL A 199 -5.91 -8.41 -8.10
N ALA A 200 -6.09 -9.71 -8.29
CA ALA A 200 -5.49 -10.73 -7.45
C ALA A 200 -4.50 -11.57 -8.29
N CYS A 201 -3.30 -11.72 -7.77
CA CYS A 201 -2.29 -12.62 -8.33
C CYS A 201 -1.96 -13.70 -7.32
N THR A 202 -1.90 -14.94 -7.79
CA THR A 202 -1.46 -16.10 -7.00
C THR A 202 -0.07 -16.53 -7.44
N PHE A 203 0.70 -17.00 -6.47
CA PHE A 203 2.07 -17.45 -6.64
C PHE A 203 2.25 -18.88 -6.10
#